data_8d32244ca6c9758f9ebfd1e73584c9d5
#
_entry.id   8d32244ca6c9758f9ebfd1e73584c9d5
#
_cell.length_a   1.000
_cell.length_b   1.000
_cell.length_c   1.000
_cell.angle_alpha   90.00
_cell.angle_beta   90.00
_cell.angle_gamma   90.00
#
_symmetry.space_group_name_H-M   'P 1'
#
loop_
_entity.id
_entity.type
_entity.pdbx_description
1 polymer ?
#
loop_
_entity_poly.entity_id
_entity_poly.type
_entity_poly.pdbx_seq_one_letter_code
_entity_poly.pdbx_strand_id
1 'polypeptide(L)'
;LRRECDALNPVFFHYITARTPYVALKYAMTADGKLAARTGRSQWITGETARAHVHSLRSRYRAILVGVGTVLADDPLLNCRMEGGRDPLRVVLDSRLRTPLSARVCRTAQTQKTIFVCAVENAQKRAQLQALGAEVLCLGGADGRVDWVALMRELGAREIDSVLIEGGAEVQYSADRK
;
A
#
# COMPACT_ATOMS: atom_id res chain seq x y z
N LEU A 1 -21.76 20.09 -15.86
CA LEU A 1 -20.52 20.86 -15.59
C LEU A 1 -19.84 20.42 -14.29
N ARG A 2 -20.51 20.49 -13.08
CA ARG A 2 -19.85 20.13 -11.82
C ARG A 2 -19.37 18.67 -11.79
N ARG A 3 -20.26 17.71 -12.12
CA ARG A 3 -19.90 16.27 -12.16
C ARG A 3 -18.78 15.97 -13.16
N GLU A 4 -18.75 16.67 -14.28
CA GLU A 4 -17.71 16.52 -15.31
C GLU A 4 -16.37 17.07 -14.80
N CYS A 5 -16.38 18.23 -14.13
CA CYS A 5 -15.19 18.78 -13.48
C CYS A 5 -14.65 17.87 -12.37
N ASP A 6 -15.53 17.34 -11.52
CA ASP A 6 -15.15 16.41 -10.44
C ASP A 6 -14.50 15.12 -11.02
N ALA A 7 -15.00 14.64 -12.18
CA ALA A 7 -14.46 13.47 -12.86
C ALA A 7 -13.06 13.70 -13.48
N LEU A 8 -12.69 14.94 -13.79
CA LEU A 8 -11.36 15.26 -14.32
C LEU A 8 -10.25 15.14 -13.28
N ASN A 9 -10.56 15.39 -12.00
CA ASN A 9 -9.57 15.30 -10.93
C ASN A 9 -10.16 14.71 -9.64
N PRO A 10 -10.54 13.42 -9.65
CA PRO A 10 -11.20 12.78 -8.53
C PRO A 10 -10.34 12.74 -7.26
N VAL A 11 -9.02 12.62 -7.39
CA VAL A 11 -8.08 12.63 -6.27
C VAL A 11 -8.16 13.96 -5.52
N PHE A 12 -8.03 15.07 -6.24
CA PHE A 12 -8.06 16.40 -5.65
C PHE A 12 -9.39 16.68 -4.94
N PHE A 13 -10.51 16.46 -5.63
CA PHE A 13 -11.83 16.75 -5.07
C PHE A 13 -12.18 15.85 -3.88
N HIS A 14 -11.78 14.58 -3.92
CA HIS A 14 -11.91 13.70 -2.77
C HIS A 14 -11.12 14.24 -1.57
N TYR A 15 -9.83 14.54 -1.79
CA TYR A 15 -8.93 14.94 -0.70
C TYR A 15 -9.35 16.26 -0.05
N ILE A 16 -9.72 17.28 -0.82
CA ILE A 16 -10.13 18.58 -0.23
C ILE A 16 -11.43 18.52 0.55
N THR A 17 -12.33 17.58 0.21
CA THR A 17 -13.61 17.41 0.87
C THR A 17 -13.56 16.44 2.05
N ALA A 18 -12.93 15.29 1.88
CA ALA A 18 -12.91 14.22 2.88
C ALA A 18 -11.69 14.30 3.84
N ARG A 19 -10.61 14.96 3.42
CA ARG A 19 -9.34 15.01 4.15
C ARG A 19 -8.74 13.64 4.42
N THR A 20 -9.09 12.67 3.57
CA THR A 20 -8.53 11.32 3.53
C THR A 20 -8.03 11.02 2.12
N PRO A 21 -7.10 10.07 1.94
CA PRO A 21 -6.62 9.71 0.62
C PRO A 21 -7.73 9.16 -0.28
N TYR A 22 -7.66 9.48 -1.57
CA TYR A 22 -8.38 8.74 -2.60
C TYR A 22 -7.75 7.36 -2.75
N VAL A 23 -8.55 6.30 -2.57
CA VAL A 23 -8.07 4.91 -2.60
C VAL A 23 -8.39 4.27 -3.93
N ALA A 24 -7.35 3.76 -4.60
CA ALA A 24 -7.49 2.92 -5.78
C ALA A 24 -7.02 1.50 -5.49
N LEU A 25 -7.81 0.52 -5.94
CA LEU A 25 -7.47 -0.89 -5.86
C LEU A 25 -6.91 -1.36 -7.21
N LYS A 26 -5.71 -1.98 -7.18
CA LYS A 26 -5.12 -2.65 -8.32
C LYS A 26 -4.95 -4.12 -8.01
N TYR A 27 -5.53 -4.97 -8.80
CA TYR A 27 -5.30 -6.41 -8.76
C TYR A 27 -5.13 -6.97 -10.19
N ALA A 28 -4.43 -8.09 -10.28
CA ALA A 28 -4.35 -8.89 -11.49
C ALA A 28 -5.20 -10.15 -11.27
N MET A 29 -6.08 -10.45 -12.20
CA MET A 29 -6.91 -11.66 -12.12
C MET A 29 -6.96 -12.35 -13.47
N THR A 30 -7.18 -13.66 -13.44
CA THR A 30 -7.47 -14.44 -14.64
C THR A 30 -8.88 -14.15 -15.16
N ALA A 31 -9.20 -14.58 -16.37
CA ALA A 31 -10.52 -14.36 -16.97
C ALA A 31 -11.66 -14.99 -16.13
N ASP A 32 -11.37 -16.03 -15.34
CA ASP A 32 -12.30 -16.65 -14.41
C ASP A 32 -12.24 -16.05 -12.98
N GLY A 33 -11.63 -14.84 -12.84
CA GLY A 33 -11.66 -14.06 -11.59
C GLY A 33 -10.70 -14.51 -10.49
N LYS A 34 -9.71 -15.37 -10.78
CA LYS A 34 -8.75 -15.84 -9.78
C LYS A 34 -7.54 -14.92 -9.67
N LEU A 35 -7.14 -14.60 -8.44
CA LEU A 35 -5.98 -13.76 -8.12
C LEU A 35 -4.66 -14.54 -8.02
N ALA A 36 -4.74 -15.85 -7.85
CA ALA A 36 -3.61 -16.76 -7.78
C ALA A 36 -4.03 -18.18 -8.13
N ALA A 37 -3.08 -19.03 -8.50
CA ALA A 37 -3.29 -20.47 -8.61
C ALA A 37 -3.55 -21.09 -7.22
N ARG A 38 -4.06 -22.31 -7.18
CA ARG A 38 -4.28 -23.08 -5.94
C ARG A 38 -3.00 -23.26 -5.10
N THR A 39 -1.85 -23.18 -5.73
CA THR A 39 -0.53 -23.23 -5.09
C THR A 39 -0.05 -21.89 -4.51
N GLY A 40 -0.85 -20.82 -4.61
CA GLY A 40 -0.47 -19.47 -4.22
C GLY A 40 0.36 -18.71 -5.27
N ARG A 41 0.75 -19.32 -6.38
CA ARG A 41 1.52 -18.66 -7.44
C ARG A 41 0.64 -17.65 -8.17
N SER A 42 1.09 -16.36 -8.21
CA SER A 42 0.41 -15.25 -8.89
C SER A 42 1.21 -14.64 -10.04
N GLN A 43 2.43 -15.07 -10.25
CA GLN A 43 3.35 -14.56 -11.27
C GLN A 43 3.35 -15.51 -12.48
N TRP A 44 3.16 -15.07 -13.73
CA TRP A 44 2.68 -13.74 -14.17
C TRP A 44 1.27 -13.90 -14.76
N ILE A 45 0.27 -13.24 -14.18
CA ILE A 45 -1.10 -13.26 -14.70
C ILE A 45 -1.26 -12.26 -15.86
N THR A 46 -0.47 -11.17 -15.83
CA THR A 46 -0.56 -10.08 -16.80
C THR A 46 0.74 -9.92 -17.61
N GLY A 47 0.62 -9.46 -18.86
CA GLY A 47 1.71 -9.22 -19.78
C GLY A 47 2.57 -7.99 -19.42
N GLU A 48 3.62 -7.74 -20.22
CA GLU A 48 4.58 -6.65 -19.98
C GLU A 48 3.95 -5.27 -20.00
N THR A 49 3.07 -5.00 -20.97
CA THR A 49 2.35 -3.72 -21.09
C THR A 49 1.56 -3.39 -19.82
N ALA A 50 0.86 -4.37 -19.25
CA ALA A 50 0.12 -4.19 -18.02
C ALA A 50 1.06 -3.94 -16.82
N ARG A 51 2.23 -4.60 -16.79
CA ARG A 51 3.25 -4.36 -15.75
C ARG A 51 3.89 -2.96 -15.89
N ALA A 52 4.14 -2.48 -17.11
CA ALA A 52 4.59 -1.11 -17.35
C ALA A 52 3.56 -0.08 -16.87
N HIS A 53 2.26 -0.34 -17.11
CA HIS A 53 1.18 0.50 -16.60
C HIS A 53 1.16 0.55 -15.06
N VAL A 54 1.47 -0.54 -14.36
CA VAL A 54 1.59 -0.52 -12.89
C VAL A 54 2.66 0.48 -12.43
N HIS A 55 3.78 0.59 -13.13
CA HIS A 55 4.81 1.57 -12.79
C HIS A 55 4.35 3.01 -13.02
N SER A 56 3.55 3.28 -14.04
CA SER A 56 2.93 4.61 -14.23
C SER A 56 1.95 4.95 -13.09
N LEU A 57 1.17 3.97 -12.63
CA LEU A 57 0.31 4.15 -11.45
C LEU A 57 1.14 4.45 -10.21
N ARG A 58 2.23 3.71 -9.96
CA ARG A 58 3.12 3.97 -8.81
C ARG A 58 3.73 5.37 -8.82
N SER A 59 4.05 5.90 -9.99
CA SER A 59 4.52 7.28 -10.13
C SER A 59 3.42 8.31 -9.87
N ARG A 60 2.17 7.98 -10.19
CA ARG A 60 1.02 8.88 -10.08
C ARG A 60 0.48 8.99 -8.65
N TYR A 61 0.35 7.86 -7.94
CA TYR A 61 -0.18 7.84 -6.58
C TYR A 61 0.90 8.23 -5.55
N ARG A 62 0.49 8.95 -4.50
CA ARG A 62 1.40 9.41 -3.43
C ARG A 62 1.92 8.26 -2.58
N ALA A 63 1.09 7.27 -2.33
CA ALA A 63 1.46 6.09 -1.56
C ALA A 63 1.04 4.80 -2.25
N ILE A 64 1.81 3.74 -1.99
CA ILE A 64 1.49 2.35 -2.32
C ILE A 64 1.28 1.59 -1.01
N LEU A 65 0.20 0.82 -0.93
CA LEU A 65 -0.17 0.07 0.26
C LEU A 65 -0.27 -1.41 -0.06
N VAL A 66 0.38 -2.23 0.76
CA VAL A 66 0.32 -3.70 0.68
C VAL A 66 0.13 -4.31 2.06
N GLY A 67 -0.42 -5.52 2.11
CA GLY A 67 -0.41 -6.33 3.32
C GLY A 67 0.91 -7.09 3.48
N VAL A 68 1.23 -7.46 4.72
CA VAL A 68 2.43 -8.25 5.04
C VAL A 68 2.50 -9.57 4.25
N GLY A 69 1.37 -10.18 3.92
CA GLY A 69 1.32 -11.38 3.08
C GLY A 69 2.00 -11.20 1.72
N THR A 70 1.83 -10.05 1.09
CA THR A 70 2.52 -9.71 -0.16
C THR A 70 4.03 -9.55 0.03
N VAL A 71 4.45 -8.95 1.15
CA VAL A 71 5.89 -8.81 1.46
C VAL A 71 6.53 -10.18 1.70
N LEU A 72 5.85 -11.06 2.44
CA LEU A 72 6.35 -12.41 2.73
C LEU A 72 6.40 -13.33 1.51
N ALA A 73 5.45 -13.18 0.58
CA ALA A 73 5.35 -14.02 -0.61
C ALA A 73 6.29 -13.58 -1.74
N ASP A 74 6.39 -12.27 -1.98
CA ASP A 74 7.01 -11.72 -3.20
C ASP A 74 8.28 -10.90 -2.93
N ASP A 75 8.57 -10.55 -1.67
CA ASP A 75 9.66 -9.65 -1.27
C ASP A 75 9.80 -8.44 -2.23
N PRO A 76 8.74 -7.64 -2.45
CA PRO A 76 8.73 -6.62 -3.46
C PRO A 76 9.51 -5.37 -3.04
N LEU A 77 10.06 -4.62 -4.02
CA LEU A 77 10.62 -3.28 -3.77
C LEU A 77 9.55 -2.20 -3.65
N LEU A 78 8.42 -2.35 -4.33
CA LEU A 78 7.32 -1.38 -4.39
C LEU A 78 7.77 0.01 -4.90
N ASN A 79 8.78 0.04 -5.74
CA ASN A 79 9.31 1.25 -6.35
C ASN A 79 8.73 1.49 -7.76
N CYS A 80 8.88 2.70 -8.27
CA CYS A 80 8.65 3.04 -9.66
C CYS A 80 9.93 2.75 -10.45
N ARG A 81 9.80 2.03 -11.60
CA ARG A 81 10.91 1.75 -12.50
C ARG A 81 10.76 2.45 -13.85
N MET A 82 9.87 3.43 -13.92
CA MET A 82 9.68 4.25 -15.11
C MET A 82 10.71 5.39 -15.10
N GLU A 83 11.30 5.67 -16.25
CA GLU A 83 12.22 6.80 -16.40
C GLU A 83 11.51 8.11 -16.07
N GLY A 84 12.14 8.96 -15.25
CA GLY A 84 11.54 10.19 -14.75
C GLY A 84 10.38 9.99 -13.76
N GLY A 85 10.06 8.75 -13.41
CA GLY A 85 9.00 8.43 -12.46
C GLY A 85 9.42 8.69 -11.01
N ARG A 86 8.41 8.90 -10.16
CA ARG A 86 8.60 9.13 -8.72
C ARG A 86 8.25 7.87 -7.93
N ASP A 87 9.09 7.53 -6.94
CA ASP A 87 8.78 6.49 -5.99
C ASP A 87 7.65 6.91 -5.03
N PRO A 88 6.61 6.08 -4.84
CA PRO A 88 5.58 6.33 -3.84
C PRO A 88 6.10 6.08 -2.42
N LEU A 89 5.44 6.71 -1.43
CA LEU A 89 5.54 6.30 -0.04
C LEU A 89 5.06 4.84 0.09
N ARG A 90 5.85 3.97 0.71
CA ARG A 90 5.44 2.58 0.96
C ARG A 90 4.72 2.47 2.30
N VAL A 91 3.54 1.87 2.30
CA VAL A 91 2.76 1.56 3.49
C VAL A 91 2.55 0.05 3.56
N VAL A 92 3.05 -0.58 4.61
CA VAL A 92 2.95 -2.03 4.83
C VAL A 92 2.03 -2.29 6.02
N LEU A 93 0.89 -2.92 5.78
CA LEU A 93 0.00 -3.35 6.86
C LEU A 93 0.50 -4.66 7.45
N ASP A 94 1.03 -4.59 8.67
CA ASP A 94 1.59 -5.73 9.38
C ASP A 94 1.18 -5.69 10.85
N SER A 95 -0.02 -6.14 11.14
CA SER A 95 -0.65 -6.04 12.47
C SER A 95 0.25 -6.49 13.64
N ARG A 96 1.20 -7.39 13.38
CA ARG A 96 2.09 -7.97 14.40
C ARG A 96 3.57 -7.78 14.11
N LEU A 97 3.93 -6.92 13.14
CA LEU A 97 5.30 -6.66 12.70
C LEU A 97 6.09 -7.94 12.36
N ARG A 98 5.48 -8.83 11.56
CA ARG A 98 6.08 -10.11 11.14
C ARG A 98 7.09 -9.97 9.99
N THR A 99 7.14 -8.80 9.33
CA THR A 99 8.05 -8.55 8.21
C THR A 99 9.50 -8.82 8.63
N PRO A 100 10.23 -9.69 7.92
CA PRO A 100 11.65 -9.92 8.19
C PRO A 100 12.45 -8.64 7.98
N LEU A 101 13.45 -8.37 8.83
CA LEU A 101 14.34 -7.22 8.65
C LEU A 101 15.18 -7.30 7.38
N SER A 102 15.38 -8.51 6.86
CA SER A 102 16.03 -8.77 5.57
C SER A 102 15.15 -8.46 4.35
N ALA A 103 13.85 -8.22 4.52
CA ALA A 103 12.95 -7.87 3.42
C ALA A 103 13.42 -6.62 2.69
N ARG A 104 13.26 -6.60 1.37
CA ARG A 104 13.73 -5.49 0.50
C ARG A 104 13.13 -4.15 0.91
N VAL A 105 11.85 -4.13 1.31
CA VAL A 105 11.19 -2.91 1.81
C VAL A 105 11.82 -2.36 3.09
N CYS A 106 12.39 -3.23 3.96
CA CYS A 106 13.12 -2.81 5.16
C CYS A 106 14.50 -2.28 4.79
N ARG A 107 15.26 -3.06 3.99
CA ARG A 107 16.66 -2.74 3.64
C ARG A 107 16.80 -1.45 2.83
N THR A 108 15.75 -1.03 2.13
CA THR A 108 15.72 0.19 1.32
C THR A 108 14.92 1.33 1.97
N ALA A 109 14.57 1.20 3.27
CA ALA A 109 13.74 2.20 3.94
C ALA A 109 14.44 3.57 4.12
N GLN A 110 15.77 3.59 4.15
CA GLN A 110 16.54 4.85 4.18
C GLN A 110 16.47 5.63 2.85
N THR A 111 16.34 4.93 1.72
CA THR A 111 16.32 5.56 0.39
C THR A 111 14.91 5.81 -0.14
N GLN A 112 13.95 4.97 0.26
CA GLN A 112 12.54 5.15 -0.08
C GLN A 112 11.69 5.09 1.19
N LYS A 113 10.99 6.19 1.51
CA LYS A 113 10.15 6.29 2.71
C LYS A 113 9.22 5.10 2.85
N THR A 114 9.23 4.49 4.04
CA THR A 114 8.45 3.28 4.34
C THR A 114 7.82 3.41 5.72
N ILE A 115 6.51 3.16 5.78
CA ILE A 115 5.73 3.13 7.02
C ILE A 115 5.22 1.71 7.21
N PHE A 116 5.52 1.10 8.34
CA PHE A 116 4.88 -0.12 8.82
C PHE A 116 3.74 0.26 9.76
N VAL A 117 2.56 -0.31 9.52
CA VAL A 117 1.38 -0.06 10.34
C VAL A 117 1.03 -1.34 11.09
N CYS A 118 1.12 -1.30 12.41
CA CYS A 118 0.78 -2.44 13.26
C CYS A 118 -0.51 -2.17 14.07
N ALA A 119 -1.11 -3.26 14.54
CA ALA A 119 -2.23 -3.23 15.47
C ALA A 119 -1.77 -3.52 16.91
N VAL A 120 -0.71 -4.31 17.04
CA VAL A 120 -0.15 -4.72 18.32
C VAL A 120 1.27 -4.18 18.44
N GLU A 121 1.53 -3.50 19.54
CA GLU A 121 2.85 -2.92 19.80
C GLU A 121 3.91 -4.01 20.01
N ASN A 122 5.06 -3.82 19.40
CA ASN A 122 6.27 -4.61 19.62
C ASN A 122 7.47 -3.65 19.61
N ALA A 123 7.84 -3.18 20.80
CA ALA A 123 8.87 -2.17 20.99
C ALA A 123 10.23 -2.59 20.40
N GLN A 124 10.63 -3.85 20.55
CA GLN A 124 11.89 -4.36 20.01
C GLN A 124 11.88 -4.32 18.48
N LYS A 125 10.82 -4.83 17.86
CA LYS A 125 10.70 -4.85 16.40
C LYS A 125 10.57 -3.46 15.82
N ARG A 126 9.83 -2.56 16.50
CA ARG A 126 9.75 -1.14 16.16
C ARG A 126 11.15 -0.51 16.12
N ALA A 127 11.94 -0.66 17.17
CA ALA A 127 13.29 -0.10 17.24
C ALA A 127 14.19 -0.62 16.10
N GLN A 128 14.10 -1.92 15.78
CA GLN A 128 14.85 -2.52 14.68
C GLN A 128 14.45 -1.96 13.30
N LEU A 129 13.16 -1.77 13.06
CA LEU A 129 12.66 -1.19 11.80
C LEU A 129 13.06 0.29 11.69
N GLN A 130 12.97 1.05 12.79
CA GLN A 130 13.38 2.45 12.82
C GLN A 130 14.90 2.61 12.60
N ALA A 131 15.72 1.71 13.11
CA ALA A 131 17.16 1.69 12.85
C ALA A 131 17.48 1.48 11.36
N LEU A 132 16.60 0.82 10.60
CA LEU A 132 16.68 0.68 9.14
C LEU A 132 16.08 1.88 8.37
N GLY A 133 15.62 2.92 9.06
CA GLY A 133 15.04 4.12 8.45
C GLY A 133 13.54 4.06 8.17
N ALA A 134 12.86 3.00 8.61
CA ALA A 134 11.42 2.90 8.48
C ALA A 134 10.69 3.61 9.64
N GLU A 135 9.50 4.11 9.38
CA GLU A 135 8.57 4.58 10.41
C GLU A 135 7.63 3.44 10.82
N VAL A 136 7.21 3.41 12.08
CA VAL A 136 6.23 2.45 12.58
C VAL A 136 5.08 3.17 13.28
N LEU A 137 3.86 2.97 12.78
CA LEU A 137 2.63 3.47 13.36
C LEU A 137 1.87 2.30 14.02
N CYS A 138 1.40 2.50 15.25
CA CYS A 138 0.54 1.55 15.93
C CYS A 138 -0.90 2.09 15.91
N LEU A 139 -1.73 1.51 15.06
CA LEU A 139 -3.13 1.89 14.83
C LEU A 139 -4.01 0.64 14.95
N GLY A 140 -4.11 0.09 16.16
CA GLY A 140 -4.87 -1.12 16.43
C GLY A 140 -6.37 -0.87 16.58
N GLY A 141 -7.17 -1.65 15.87
CA GLY A 141 -8.60 -1.75 16.08
C GLY A 141 -8.95 -2.77 17.17
N ALA A 142 -10.22 -2.78 17.57
CA ALA A 142 -10.73 -3.68 18.61
C ALA A 142 -10.62 -5.18 18.25
N ASP A 143 -10.51 -5.50 16.96
CA ASP A 143 -10.38 -6.86 16.43
C ASP A 143 -8.92 -7.35 16.34
N GLY A 144 -7.95 -6.56 16.86
CA GLY A 144 -6.52 -6.87 16.78
C GLY A 144 -5.93 -6.70 15.38
N ARG A 145 -6.65 -6.04 14.47
CA ARG A 145 -6.20 -5.64 13.14
C ARG A 145 -5.92 -4.14 13.10
N VAL A 146 -5.28 -3.69 12.03
CA VAL A 146 -5.09 -2.25 11.79
C VAL A 146 -6.45 -1.58 11.59
N ASP A 147 -6.70 -0.50 12.32
CA ASP A 147 -7.87 0.34 12.12
C ASP A 147 -7.73 1.12 10.81
N TRP A 148 -8.55 0.73 9.84
CA TRP A 148 -8.54 1.33 8.52
C TRP A 148 -8.92 2.81 8.53
N VAL A 149 -9.90 3.19 9.33
CA VAL A 149 -10.37 4.59 9.41
C VAL A 149 -9.30 5.48 10.03
N ALA A 150 -8.67 5.00 11.11
CA ALA A 150 -7.56 5.71 11.76
C ALA A 150 -6.38 5.85 10.78
N LEU A 151 -6.05 4.80 10.02
CA LEU A 151 -4.99 4.85 9.01
C LEU A 151 -5.28 5.88 7.92
N MET A 152 -6.49 5.89 7.35
CA MET A 152 -6.84 6.86 6.30
C MET A 152 -6.80 8.30 6.80
N ARG A 153 -7.24 8.55 8.04
CA ARG A 153 -7.13 9.87 8.68
C ARG A 153 -5.68 10.28 8.90
N GLU A 154 -4.85 9.36 9.38
CA GLU A 154 -3.42 9.61 9.61
C GLU A 154 -2.68 9.95 8.30
N LEU A 155 -2.94 9.17 7.23
CA LEU A 155 -2.36 9.45 5.92
C LEU A 155 -2.86 10.79 5.35
N GLY A 156 -4.14 11.12 5.54
CA GLY A 156 -4.69 12.41 5.13
C GLY A 156 -4.07 13.57 5.88
N ALA A 157 -3.85 13.45 7.18
CA ALA A 157 -3.18 14.46 8.01
C ALA A 157 -1.73 14.71 7.57
N ARG A 158 -1.09 13.71 6.95
CA ARG A 158 0.26 13.77 6.37
C ARG A 158 0.28 14.27 4.92
N GLU A 159 -0.82 14.82 4.44
CA GLU A 159 -0.97 15.32 3.06
C GLU A 159 -0.78 14.24 1.98
N ILE A 160 -1.06 12.99 2.31
CA ILE A 160 -1.13 11.91 1.34
C ILE A 160 -2.54 11.91 0.73
N ASP A 161 -2.63 12.43 -0.48
CA ASP A 161 -3.89 12.62 -1.20
C ASP A 161 -4.42 11.35 -1.88
N SER A 162 -3.55 10.37 -2.11
CA SER A 162 -3.89 9.18 -2.88
C SER A 162 -3.08 7.94 -2.47
N VAL A 163 -3.77 6.80 -2.43
CA VAL A 163 -3.20 5.49 -2.09
C VAL A 163 -3.56 4.47 -3.15
N LEU A 164 -2.55 3.80 -3.69
CA LEU A 164 -2.70 2.63 -4.55
C LEU A 164 -2.54 1.37 -3.72
N ILE A 165 -3.57 0.56 -3.60
CA ILE A 165 -3.50 -0.75 -2.94
C ILE A 165 -3.08 -1.79 -3.99
N GLU A 166 -1.91 -2.43 -3.75
CA GLU A 166 -1.40 -3.50 -4.60
C GLU A 166 -1.25 -4.80 -3.79
N GLY A 167 -2.18 -5.73 -3.97
CA GLY A 167 -2.09 -7.06 -3.39
C GLY A 167 -2.47 -7.16 -1.91
N GLY A 168 -2.71 -8.41 -1.51
CA GLY A 168 -3.25 -8.76 -0.21
C GLY A 168 -4.77 -8.85 -0.23
N ALA A 169 -5.33 -10.05 -0.45
CA ALA A 169 -6.78 -10.27 -0.45
C ALA A 169 -7.44 -9.75 0.84
N GLU A 170 -6.77 -9.88 1.99
CA GLU A 170 -7.26 -9.36 3.27
C GLU A 170 -7.31 -7.82 3.31
N VAL A 171 -6.35 -7.14 2.68
CA VAL A 171 -6.33 -5.67 2.60
C VAL A 171 -7.42 -5.18 1.68
N GLN A 172 -7.60 -5.82 0.53
CA GLN A 172 -8.66 -5.52 -0.43
C GLN A 172 -10.04 -5.68 0.22
N TYR A 173 -10.27 -6.80 0.92
CA TYR A 173 -11.49 -7.06 1.65
C TYR A 173 -11.77 -6.01 2.75
N SER A 174 -10.72 -5.53 3.44
CA SER A 174 -10.86 -4.51 4.47
C SER A 174 -11.16 -3.13 3.89
N ALA A 175 -10.65 -2.83 2.69
CA ALA A 175 -10.91 -1.57 1.98
C ALA A 175 -12.32 -1.51 1.36
N ASP A 176 -12.86 -2.64 0.90
CA ASP A 176 -14.15 -2.72 0.21
C ASP A 176 -15.36 -2.61 1.17
N ARG A 177 -15.16 -2.84 2.47
CA ARG A 177 -16.22 -2.80 3.50
C ARG A 177 -16.36 -1.49 4.24
N LYS A 178 -15.59 -0.47 3.91
CA LYS A 178 -15.54 0.83 4.59
C LYS A 178 -15.81 1.99 3.64
#